data_c9bf94e3bd1764e32bf064c79bece1ee
#
_entry.id   c9bf94e3bd1764e32bf064c79bece1ee
#
_cell.length_a   1.000
_cell.length_b   1.000
_cell.length_c   1.000
_cell.angle_alpha   90.00
_cell.angle_beta   90.00
_cell.angle_gamma   90.00
#
_symmetry.space_group_name_H-M   'P 1'
#
loop_
_entity.id
_entity.type
_entity.pdbx_description
1 polymer ?
#
loop_
_entity_poly.entity_id
_entity_poly.type
_entity_poly.pdbx_seq_one_letter_code
_entity_poly.pdbx_strand_id
1 'polypeptide(L)'
;MVSHSRPLYRCVHSRMPEGEISLNPDAPPWGEAATFGSFILADGSDPALRQTEAKMVWDEWGIHLLYICHDPCIWGTFTNDQDPIFDEEVVEVFLAPHPEDEFYYEFEVSPRNVRFAAVINNPETYKGKKLIHRLLDCRKLRTQVQVEGILGGSASSDREWRAFLGIPYELLERDSPPVAGEVWRGNLYRIDRPAPDMPQSAFAKAMADTKSGLQDEFSCWSPTFTNPAAFHCPRHFGEIEFVQPSILACVGGR
;
A
#
# COMPACT_ATOMS: atom_id res chain seq x y z
N MET A 1 28.18 -9.00 -3.26
CA MET A 1 26.85 -8.37 -3.23
C MET A 1 25.86 -9.43 -3.70
N VAL A 2 24.96 -9.86 -2.84
CA VAL A 2 23.89 -10.80 -3.24
C VAL A 2 22.93 -9.98 -4.09
N SER A 3 22.80 -10.31 -5.36
CA SER A 3 21.79 -9.72 -6.24
C SER A 3 20.44 -10.29 -5.84
N HIS A 4 19.67 -9.54 -5.07
CA HIS A 4 18.27 -9.88 -4.84
C HIS A 4 17.51 -9.49 -6.13
N SER A 5 16.88 -10.47 -6.77
CA SER A 5 15.97 -10.17 -7.87
C SER A 5 14.80 -9.33 -7.34
N ARG A 6 14.43 -8.27 -8.06
CA ARG A 6 13.25 -7.48 -7.71
C ARG A 6 11.99 -8.35 -7.80
N PRO A 7 11.08 -8.23 -6.84
CA PRO A 7 9.78 -8.88 -6.99
C PRO A 7 9.02 -8.27 -8.17
N LEU A 8 8.26 -9.11 -8.88
CA LEU A 8 7.43 -8.72 -10.02
C LEU A 8 5.96 -8.96 -9.68
N TYR A 9 5.14 -7.93 -9.86
CA TYR A 9 3.69 -8.02 -9.80
C TYR A 9 3.08 -7.83 -11.19
N ARG A 10 2.14 -8.71 -11.58
CA ARG A 10 1.37 -8.55 -12.82
C ARG A 10 0.03 -7.91 -12.52
N CYS A 11 -0.05 -6.63 -12.84
CA CYS A 11 -1.24 -5.82 -12.67
C CYS A 11 -2.21 -6.07 -13.82
N VAL A 12 -3.32 -6.76 -13.56
CA VAL A 12 -4.30 -7.12 -14.58
C VAL A 12 -5.25 -5.96 -14.85
N HIS A 13 -5.64 -5.79 -16.14
CA HIS A 13 -6.70 -4.86 -16.51
C HIS A 13 -8.04 -5.38 -15.98
N SER A 14 -8.73 -4.55 -15.20
CA SER A 14 -10.08 -4.86 -14.70
C SER A 14 -10.85 -3.58 -14.45
N ARG A 15 -11.98 -3.43 -15.16
CA ARG A 15 -12.79 -2.22 -15.06
C ARG A 15 -13.42 -2.07 -13.70
N MET A 16 -13.22 -0.91 -13.09
CA MET A 16 -13.86 -0.56 -11.82
C MET A 16 -15.33 -0.20 -12.00
N PRO A 17 -16.20 -0.60 -11.06
CA PRO A 17 -17.59 -0.18 -11.07
C PRO A 17 -17.72 1.33 -10.84
N GLU A 18 -18.79 1.93 -11.38
CA GLU A 18 -19.08 3.36 -11.21
C GLU A 18 -19.60 3.73 -9.81
N GLY A 19 -20.07 2.74 -9.04
CA GLY A 19 -20.67 2.92 -7.72
C GLY A 19 -19.72 2.57 -6.56
N GLU A 20 -20.33 2.04 -5.52
CA GLU A 20 -19.60 1.53 -4.35
C GLU A 20 -18.66 0.39 -4.73
N ILE A 21 -17.44 0.45 -4.20
CA ILE A 21 -16.41 -0.54 -4.48
C ILE A 21 -16.50 -1.67 -3.45
N SER A 22 -16.57 -2.90 -3.94
CA SER A 22 -16.46 -4.05 -3.04
C SER A 22 -15.05 -4.13 -2.46
N LEU A 23 -14.94 -4.20 -1.14
CA LEU A 23 -13.69 -4.44 -0.44
C LEU A 23 -13.47 -5.95 -0.15
N ASN A 24 -14.27 -6.82 -0.77
CA ASN A 24 -14.04 -8.27 -0.71
C ASN A 24 -13.00 -8.68 -1.75
N PRO A 25 -11.83 -9.24 -1.35
CA PRO A 25 -10.74 -9.59 -2.27
C PRO A 25 -11.11 -10.69 -3.28
N ASP A 26 -12.17 -11.46 -3.02
CA ASP A 26 -12.63 -12.54 -3.88
C ASP A 26 -13.73 -12.09 -4.88
N ALA A 27 -14.25 -10.89 -4.69
CA ALA A 27 -15.28 -10.33 -5.57
C ALA A 27 -14.63 -9.51 -6.71
N PRO A 28 -15.35 -9.33 -7.86
CA PRO A 28 -14.90 -8.36 -8.85
C PRO A 28 -14.78 -6.94 -8.25
N PRO A 29 -13.76 -6.17 -8.67
CA PRO A 29 -12.78 -6.44 -9.73
C PRO A 29 -11.55 -7.23 -9.26
N TRP A 30 -11.47 -7.58 -7.99
CA TRP A 30 -10.27 -8.11 -7.33
C TRP A 30 -10.04 -9.61 -7.53
N GLY A 31 -11.11 -10.37 -7.79
CA GLY A 31 -11.06 -11.85 -7.81
C GLY A 31 -10.04 -12.44 -8.79
N GLU A 32 -9.76 -11.75 -9.90
CA GLU A 32 -8.77 -12.18 -10.89
C GLU A 32 -7.36 -11.63 -10.65
N ALA A 33 -7.23 -10.65 -9.78
CA ALA A 33 -5.93 -10.07 -9.43
C ALA A 33 -5.16 -10.98 -8.47
N ALA A 34 -3.89 -11.22 -8.74
CA ALA A 34 -3.00 -11.87 -7.79
C ALA A 34 -2.81 -10.99 -6.54
N THR A 35 -2.39 -11.58 -5.43
CA THR A 35 -1.91 -10.82 -4.27
C THR A 35 -0.45 -10.46 -4.46
N PHE A 36 -0.02 -9.36 -3.84
CA PHE A 36 1.41 -8.98 -3.78
C PHE A 36 2.27 -9.94 -2.95
N GLY A 37 1.64 -10.92 -2.30
CA GLY A 37 2.30 -11.80 -1.34
C GLY A 37 2.34 -11.20 0.06
N SER A 38 2.96 -11.93 0.98
CA SER A 38 3.09 -11.49 2.37
C SER A 38 4.07 -10.33 2.48
N PHE A 39 3.70 -9.31 3.25
CA PHE A 39 4.63 -8.22 3.56
C PHE A 39 5.72 -8.71 4.52
N ILE A 40 6.88 -8.10 4.36
CA ILE A 40 8.07 -8.39 5.17
C ILE A 40 8.56 -7.09 5.83
N LEU A 41 9.30 -7.19 6.93
CA LEU A 41 9.87 -6.02 7.58
C LEU A 41 10.79 -5.24 6.63
N ALA A 42 10.83 -3.92 6.77
CA ALA A 42 11.57 -3.04 5.87
C ALA A 42 13.06 -3.39 5.77
N ASP A 43 13.67 -3.91 6.83
CA ASP A 43 15.06 -4.36 6.84
C ASP A 43 15.28 -5.74 6.17
N GLY A 44 14.20 -6.43 5.81
CA GLY A 44 14.22 -7.73 5.16
C GLY A 44 14.51 -8.91 6.10
N SER A 45 14.46 -8.71 7.42
CA SER A 45 14.84 -9.74 8.40
C SER A 45 13.79 -10.85 8.55
N ASP A 46 12.51 -10.48 8.63
CA ASP A 46 11.42 -11.37 8.98
C ASP A 46 10.11 -10.99 8.26
N PRO A 47 9.16 -11.92 8.13
CA PRO A 47 7.79 -11.56 7.75
C PRO A 47 7.21 -10.55 8.74
N ALA A 48 6.35 -9.64 8.25
CA ALA A 48 5.60 -8.74 9.12
C ALA A 48 4.74 -9.54 10.10
N LEU A 49 4.67 -9.09 11.35
CA LEU A 49 3.80 -9.72 12.35
C LEU A 49 2.33 -9.43 12.06
N ARG A 50 2.06 -8.19 11.66
CA ARG A 50 0.74 -7.75 11.25
C ARG A 50 0.67 -7.81 9.74
N GLN A 51 0.20 -8.95 9.24
CA GLN A 51 0.18 -9.20 7.81
C GLN A 51 -0.75 -8.24 7.08
N THR A 52 -0.27 -7.82 5.93
CA THR A 52 -1.03 -7.03 4.97
C THR A 52 -1.10 -7.81 3.66
N GLU A 53 -2.31 -7.99 3.15
CA GLU A 53 -2.53 -8.44 1.79
C GLU A 53 -2.87 -7.23 0.92
N ALA A 54 -2.40 -7.24 -0.31
CA ALA A 54 -2.74 -6.20 -1.26
C ALA A 54 -2.98 -6.78 -2.65
N LYS A 55 -3.89 -6.15 -3.39
CA LYS A 55 -4.16 -6.42 -4.80
C LYS A 55 -4.17 -5.12 -5.57
N MET A 56 -3.77 -5.17 -6.83
CA MET A 56 -3.79 -4.01 -7.73
C MET A 56 -4.38 -4.42 -9.07
N VAL A 57 -5.23 -3.55 -9.59
CA VAL A 57 -5.76 -3.62 -10.95
C VAL A 57 -5.65 -2.24 -11.60
N TRP A 58 -5.83 -2.19 -12.91
CA TRP A 58 -5.84 -0.94 -13.66
C TRP A 58 -6.98 -0.92 -14.68
N ASP A 59 -7.44 0.28 -15.03
CA ASP A 59 -8.42 0.52 -16.10
C ASP A 59 -8.12 1.83 -16.84
N GLU A 60 -9.06 2.33 -17.61
CA GLU A 60 -8.91 3.55 -18.39
C GLU A 60 -8.83 4.82 -17.54
N TRP A 61 -9.28 4.76 -16.27
CA TRP A 61 -9.27 5.90 -15.35
C TRP A 61 -8.00 6.00 -14.52
N GLY A 62 -7.47 4.86 -14.07
CA GLY A 62 -6.35 4.89 -13.14
C GLY A 62 -5.88 3.53 -12.65
N ILE A 63 -5.08 3.60 -11.60
CA ILE A 63 -4.59 2.46 -10.83
C ILE A 63 -5.45 2.30 -9.59
N HIS A 64 -5.80 1.07 -9.25
CA HIS A 64 -6.68 0.75 -8.13
C HIS A 64 -6.04 -0.30 -7.24
N LEU A 65 -6.02 -0.02 -5.94
CA LEU A 65 -5.47 -0.91 -4.92
C LEU A 65 -6.53 -1.28 -3.90
N LEU A 66 -6.46 -2.51 -3.43
CA LEU A 66 -7.15 -3.00 -2.25
C LEU A 66 -6.11 -3.49 -1.25
N TYR A 67 -6.13 -2.94 -0.05
CA TYR A 67 -5.37 -3.42 1.10
C TYR A 67 -6.29 -4.11 2.09
N ILE A 68 -5.80 -5.19 2.70
CA ILE A 68 -6.42 -5.90 3.80
C ILE A 68 -5.37 -5.99 4.90
N CYS A 69 -5.58 -5.28 5.98
CA CYS A 69 -4.60 -5.09 7.06
C CYS A 69 -5.10 -5.81 8.31
N HIS A 70 -4.48 -6.93 8.67
CA HIS A 70 -4.77 -7.59 9.93
C HIS A 70 -4.20 -6.77 11.08
N ASP A 71 -5.07 -6.44 12.03
CA ASP A 71 -4.73 -5.50 13.09
C ASP A 71 -5.60 -5.70 14.33
N PRO A 72 -4.99 -5.99 15.49
CA PRO A 72 -5.72 -6.12 16.74
C PRO A 72 -6.05 -4.79 17.40
N CYS A 73 -5.54 -3.66 16.89
CA CYS A 73 -5.71 -2.33 17.46
C CYS A 73 -5.66 -1.24 16.42
N ILE A 74 -6.78 -0.99 15.78
CA ILE A 74 -6.91 -0.04 14.69
C ILE A 74 -7.16 1.37 15.23
N TRP A 75 -6.29 2.30 14.89
CA TRP A 75 -6.41 3.66 15.38
C TRP A 75 -5.91 4.72 14.38
N GLY A 76 -6.17 5.97 14.71
CA GLY A 76 -5.71 7.16 14.01
C GLY A 76 -6.40 8.38 14.59
N THR A 77 -5.75 9.53 14.58
CA THR A 77 -6.28 10.79 15.14
C THR A 77 -6.43 11.89 14.11
N PHE A 78 -5.65 11.82 13.03
CA PHE A 78 -5.72 12.80 11.95
C PHE A 78 -7.07 12.80 11.25
N THR A 79 -7.51 13.98 10.81
CA THR A 79 -8.86 14.19 10.25
C THR A 79 -8.87 14.98 8.95
N ASN A 80 -7.74 15.57 8.55
CA ASN A 80 -7.66 16.37 7.34
C ASN A 80 -6.73 15.72 6.33
N ASP A 81 -7.08 15.80 5.06
CA ASP A 81 -6.16 15.40 3.98
C ASP A 81 -4.86 16.19 4.09
N GLN A 82 -3.75 15.53 3.75
CA GLN A 82 -2.39 16.04 3.86
C GLN A 82 -1.86 16.19 5.29
N ASP A 83 -2.63 15.79 6.32
CA ASP A 83 -2.04 15.59 7.65
C ASP A 83 -0.94 14.50 7.55
N PRO A 84 0.06 14.51 8.44
CA PRO A 84 1.17 13.54 8.40
C PRO A 84 0.74 12.16 8.92
N ILE A 85 -0.17 11.49 8.20
CA ILE A 85 -0.76 10.20 8.60
C ILE A 85 0.29 9.09 8.72
N PHE A 86 1.46 9.24 8.10
CA PHE A 86 2.63 8.37 8.27
C PHE A 86 3.24 8.39 9.69
N ASP A 87 2.82 9.32 10.54
CA ASP A 87 3.17 9.31 11.97
C ASP A 87 2.23 8.43 12.80
N GLU A 88 1.20 7.84 12.19
CA GLU A 88 0.21 6.94 12.81
C GLU A 88 0.12 5.63 12.00
N GLU A 89 -1.07 5.01 11.93
CA GLU A 89 -1.32 3.85 11.07
C GLU A 89 -1.69 4.27 9.65
N VAL A 90 -1.04 3.63 8.68
CA VAL A 90 -1.23 3.96 7.28
C VAL A 90 -0.84 2.80 6.36
N VAL A 91 -1.49 2.70 5.21
CA VAL A 91 -0.97 1.99 4.04
C VAL A 91 -0.56 2.97 2.97
N GLU A 92 0.51 2.63 2.25
CA GLU A 92 1.12 3.52 1.27
C GLU A 92 1.42 2.75 -0.02
N VAL A 93 1.37 3.47 -1.13
CA VAL A 93 1.93 3.01 -2.40
C VAL A 93 2.82 4.10 -2.99
N PHE A 94 4.03 3.70 -3.37
CA PHE A 94 4.95 4.54 -4.13
C PHE A 94 5.00 4.02 -5.56
N LEU A 95 4.75 4.90 -6.54
CA LEU A 95 4.72 4.56 -7.96
C LEU A 95 5.70 5.44 -8.74
N ALA A 96 6.53 4.81 -9.55
CA ALA A 96 7.45 5.44 -10.48
C ALA A 96 7.12 4.99 -11.93
N PRO A 97 6.19 5.68 -12.60
CA PRO A 97 5.82 5.38 -13.99
C PRO A 97 7.00 5.51 -14.97
N HIS A 98 7.95 6.37 -14.63
CA HIS A 98 9.18 6.62 -15.38
C HIS A 98 10.38 6.24 -14.49
N PRO A 99 10.77 4.95 -14.48
CA PRO A 99 11.75 4.43 -13.53
C PRO A 99 13.18 4.99 -13.69
N GLU A 100 13.45 5.69 -14.79
CA GLU A 100 14.68 6.45 -15.07
C GLU A 100 14.71 7.83 -14.41
N ASP A 101 13.54 8.34 -13.96
CA ASP A 101 13.44 9.64 -13.31
C ASP A 101 13.79 9.54 -11.82
N GLU A 102 14.24 10.67 -11.26
CA GLU A 102 14.48 10.80 -9.83
C GLU A 102 13.18 11.05 -9.04
N PHE A 103 12.04 11.14 -9.74
CA PHE A 103 10.73 11.41 -9.18
C PHE A 103 9.91 10.15 -9.08
N TYR A 104 9.13 10.05 -8.01
CA TYR A 104 8.06 9.10 -7.86
C TYR A 104 6.88 9.71 -7.08
N TYR A 105 5.77 9.03 -7.08
CA TYR A 105 4.52 9.47 -6.48
C TYR A 105 4.23 8.65 -5.24
N GLU A 106 3.89 9.32 -4.16
CA GLU A 106 3.52 8.75 -2.86
C GLU A 106 2.05 9.00 -2.62
N PHE A 107 1.30 7.94 -2.31
CA PHE A 107 -0.11 8.00 -1.97
C PHE A 107 -0.35 7.16 -0.73
N GLU A 108 -1.06 7.73 0.23
CA GLU A 108 -1.32 7.10 1.52
C GLU A 108 -2.80 7.20 1.88
N VAL A 109 -3.28 6.23 2.66
CA VAL A 109 -4.60 6.25 3.27
C VAL A 109 -4.56 5.63 4.67
N SER A 110 -5.17 6.32 5.65
CA SER A 110 -5.24 5.87 7.04
C SER A 110 -6.54 5.09 7.31
N PRO A 111 -6.67 4.38 8.46
CA PRO A 111 -7.92 3.75 8.87
C PRO A 111 -9.10 4.72 9.01
N ARG A 112 -8.84 6.02 9.18
CA ARG A 112 -9.85 7.09 9.20
C ARG A 112 -10.24 7.60 7.82
N ASN A 113 -9.72 6.98 6.75
CA ASN A 113 -9.88 7.44 5.37
C ASN A 113 -9.34 8.86 5.12
N VAL A 114 -8.34 9.26 5.89
CA VAL A 114 -7.54 10.47 5.63
C VAL A 114 -6.48 10.11 4.61
N ARG A 115 -6.20 11.03 3.69
CA ARG A 115 -5.33 10.81 2.53
C ARG A 115 -4.12 11.73 2.57
N PHE A 116 -3.00 11.20 2.12
CA PHE A 116 -1.81 11.99 1.81
C PHE A 116 -1.36 11.67 0.39
N ALA A 117 -0.89 12.68 -0.34
CA ALA A 117 -0.39 12.48 -1.69
C ALA A 117 0.68 13.52 -2.04
N ALA A 118 1.82 13.05 -2.57
CA ALA A 118 2.95 13.90 -2.91
C ALA A 118 3.73 13.39 -4.13
N VAL A 119 4.42 14.30 -4.79
CA VAL A 119 5.55 13.99 -5.67
C VAL A 119 6.82 14.07 -4.86
N ILE A 120 7.61 13.03 -4.91
CA ILE A 120 8.88 12.90 -4.19
C ILE A 120 10.02 13.03 -5.20
N ASN A 121 10.98 13.92 -4.91
CA ASN A 121 12.25 13.97 -5.60
C ASN A 121 13.31 13.33 -4.70
N ASN A 122 13.79 12.17 -5.07
CA ASN A 122 14.77 11.43 -4.28
C ASN A 122 15.85 10.82 -5.18
N PRO A 123 16.79 11.64 -5.66
CA PRO A 123 17.93 11.13 -6.38
C PRO A 123 18.76 10.20 -5.47
N GLU A 124 19.21 9.06 -5.99
CA GLU A 124 19.97 8.04 -5.24
C GLU A 124 21.22 8.59 -4.53
N THR A 125 21.73 9.72 -4.99
CA THR A 125 22.89 10.41 -4.42
C THR A 125 22.55 11.24 -3.18
N TYR A 126 21.26 11.39 -2.86
CA TYR A 126 20.83 12.29 -1.79
C TYR A 126 20.89 11.63 -0.42
N LYS A 127 21.70 12.18 0.47
CA LYS A 127 21.82 11.72 1.85
C LYS A 127 20.89 12.51 2.78
N GLY A 128 19.72 11.95 3.05
CA GLY A 128 19.05 12.19 4.32
C GLY A 128 18.17 13.44 4.45
N LYS A 129 17.55 13.97 3.40
CA LYS A 129 16.44 14.92 3.55
C LYS A 129 15.20 14.41 2.84
N LYS A 130 14.08 14.45 3.54
CA LYS A 130 12.76 14.18 2.98
C LYS A 130 12.50 15.20 1.86
N LEU A 131 12.16 14.72 0.69
CA LEU A 131 12.13 15.54 -0.51
C LEU A 131 10.74 15.54 -1.12
N ILE A 132 9.76 15.95 -0.32
CA ILE A 132 8.47 16.31 -0.90
C ILE A 132 8.74 17.45 -1.87
N HIS A 133 8.66 17.14 -3.15
CA HIS A 133 8.78 18.13 -4.21
C HIS A 133 7.51 18.96 -4.29
N ARG A 134 6.35 18.30 -4.21
CA ARG A 134 5.04 18.94 -4.32
C ARG A 134 3.94 18.05 -3.73
N LEU A 135 3.02 18.65 -2.98
CA LEU A 135 1.78 17.99 -2.58
C LEU A 135 0.81 17.91 -3.77
N LEU A 136 0.06 16.82 -3.83
CA LEU A 136 -0.96 16.58 -4.84
C LEU A 136 -2.36 16.82 -4.27
N ASP A 137 -3.34 17.02 -5.13
CA ASP A 137 -4.73 17.22 -4.72
C ASP A 137 -5.40 15.89 -4.35
N CYS A 138 -5.45 15.56 -3.07
CA CYS A 138 -6.08 14.35 -2.55
C CYS A 138 -7.55 14.18 -2.92
N ARG A 139 -8.27 15.26 -3.26
CA ARG A 139 -9.69 15.21 -3.66
C ARG A 139 -9.89 14.46 -4.97
N LYS A 140 -8.84 14.28 -5.77
CA LYS A 140 -8.85 13.49 -7.01
C LYS A 140 -8.73 12.00 -6.76
N LEU A 141 -8.25 11.58 -5.58
CA LEU A 141 -8.20 10.19 -5.19
C LEU A 141 -9.63 9.67 -4.90
N ARG A 142 -9.86 8.42 -5.24
CA ARG A 142 -11.04 7.68 -4.81
C ARG A 142 -10.61 6.75 -3.68
N THR A 143 -11.19 6.91 -2.50
CA THR A 143 -10.84 6.08 -1.34
C THR A 143 -12.09 5.59 -0.62
N GLN A 144 -11.99 4.41 -0.07
CA GLN A 144 -13.01 3.82 0.80
C GLN A 144 -12.29 2.98 1.86
N VAL A 145 -12.70 3.12 3.11
CA VAL A 145 -12.15 2.33 4.22
C VAL A 145 -13.26 1.64 4.97
N GLN A 146 -13.02 0.42 5.36
CA GLN A 146 -13.89 -0.37 6.25
C GLN A 146 -13.05 -0.91 7.40
N VAL A 147 -13.56 -0.78 8.62
CA VAL A 147 -12.93 -1.30 9.84
C VAL A 147 -13.80 -2.42 10.40
N GLU A 148 -13.21 -3.59 10.64
CA GLU A 148 -13.82 -4.67 11.41
C GLU A 148 -13.33 -4.60 12.85
N GLY A 149 -13.98 -3.74 13.64
CA GLY A 149 -13.59 -3.39 14.99
C GLY A 149 -14.11 -2.04 15.42
N ILE A 150 -13.44 -1.40 16.36
CA ILE A 150 -13.76 -0.07 16.89
C ILE A 150 -12.55 0.85 16.68
N LEU A 151 -12.63 1.70 15.69
CA LEU A 151 -11.60 2.66 15.38
C LEU A 151 -11.27 3.57 16.59
N GLY A 152 -10.01 3.52 17.05
CA GLY A 152 -9.55 4.27 18.23
C GLY A 152 -9.99 3.66 19.55
N GLY A 153 -10.50 2.41 19.53
CA GLY A 153 -10.86 1.68 20.74
C GLY A 153 -9.63 1.17 21.50
N SER A 154 -9.82 0.85 22.77
CA SER A 154 -8.81 0.17 23.58
C SER A 154 -8.81 -1.31 23.24
N ALA A 155 -8.13 -1.70 22.21
CA ALA A 155 -7.75 -3.04 21.75
C ALA A 155 -8.39 -4.29 22.35
N SER A 156 -8.60 -5.23 21.54
CA SER A 156 -8.81 -6.68 21.62
C SER A 156 -10.03 -7.18 20.84
N SER A 157 -10.82 -6.29 20.25
CA SER A 157 -11.95 -6.68 19.38
C SER A 157 -11.68 -6.41 17.90
N ASP A 158 -10.64 -5.65 17.60
CA ASP A 158 -10.30 -5.31 16.23
C ASP A 158 -9.67 -6.52 15.54
N ARG A 159 -9.92 -6.66 14.26
CA ARG A 159 -9.46 -7.80 13.47
C ARG A 159 -8.70 -7.36 12.23
N GLU A 160 -9.32 -6.48 11.47
CA GLU A 160 -8.74 -5.98 10.24
C GLU A 160 -9.38 -4.66 9.81
N TRP A 161 -8.66 -3.93 9.00
CA TRP A 161 -9.23 -2.85 8.22
C TRP A 161 -8.86 -3.02 6.75
N ARG A 162 -9.74 -2.54 5.88
CA ARG A 162 -9.58 -2.61 4.44
C ARG A 162 -9.60 -1.23 3.85
N ALA A 163 -8.71 -0.99 2.91
CA ALA A 163 -8.63 0.27 2.21
C ALA A 163 -8.66 0.06 0.70
N PHE A 164 -9.56 0.75 0.04
CA PHE A 164 -9.51 0.98 -1.40
C PHE A 164 -8.82 2.32 -1.66
N LEU A 165 -7.92 2.32 -2.63
CA LEU A 165 -7.22 3.52 -3.11
C LEU A 165 -7.22 3.51 -4.63
N GLY A 166 -7.95 4.43 -5.25
CA GLY A 166 -7.98 4.68 -6.69
C GLY A 166 -7.19 5.95 -7.02
N ILE A 167 -6.23 5.83 -7.93
CA ILE A 167 -5.28 6.88 -8.32
C ILE A 167 -5.48 7.18 -9.81
N PRO A 168 -6.03 8.34 -10.19
CA PRO A 168 -6.20 8.69 -11.59
C PRO A 168 -4.85 8.98 -12.25
N TYR A 169 -4.73 8.68 -13.54
CA TYR A 169 -3.50 8.93 -14.29
C TYR A 169 -3.07 10.41 -14.28
N GLU A 170 -4.02 11.32 -14.14
CA GLU A 170 -3.74 12.76 -13.99
C GLU A 170 -2.81 13.06 -12.80
N LEU A 171 -2.96 12.35 -11.67
CA LEU A 171 -2.08 12.53 -10.51
C LEU A 171 -0.69 11.94 -10.70
N LEU A 172 -0.54 11.05 -11.67
CA LEU A 172 0.73 10.45 -12.10
C LEU A 172 1.34 11.21 -13.28
N GLU A 173 0.77 12.37 -13.64
CA GLU A 173 1.19 13.22 -14.77
C GLU A 173 1.23 12.45 -16.11
N ARG A 174 0.26 11.54 -16.29
CA ARG A 174 0.10 10.75 -17.50
C ARG A 174 -1.19 11.11 -18.23
N ASP A 175 -1.07 11.27 -19.54
CA ASP A 175 -2.21 11.58 -20.43
C ASP A 175 -2.97 10.31 -20.87
N SER A 176 -2.41 9.13 -20.61
CA SER A 176 -2.98 7.86 -21.08
C SER A 176 -2.69 6.72 -20.09
N PRO A 177 -3.55 5.68 -20.09
CA PRO A 177 -3.27 4.44 -19.39
C PRO A 177 -1.95 3.79 -19.83
N PRO A 178 -1.36 2.91 -19.01
CA PRO A 178 -0.26 2.07 -19.45
C PRO A 178 -0.71 1.13 -20.58
N VAL A 179 0.24 0.66 -21.35
CA VAL A 179 -0.01 -0.37 -22.37
C VAL A 179 0.38 -1.75 -21.84
N ALA A 180 -0.24 -2.80 -22.36
CA ALA A 180 0.15 -4.17 -21.97
C ALA A 180 1.64 -4.44 -22.24
N GLY A 181 2.33 -4.95 -21.25
CA GLY A 181 3.78 -5.15 -21.25
C GLY A 181 4.59 -3.95 -20.76
N GLU A 182 3.95 -2.80 -20.50
CA GLU A 182 4.62 -1.67 -19.83
C GLU A 182 4.97 -2.06 -18.39
N VAL A 183 6.14 -1.63 -17.90
CA VAL A 183 6.62 -1.94 -16.55
C VAL A 183 6.94 -0.64 -15.83
N TRP A 184 6.29 -0.46 -14.68
CA TRP A 184 6.64 0.60 -13.74
C TRP A 184 7.47 0.06 -12.59
N ARG A 185 8.09 0.97 -11.85
CA ARG A 185 8.68 0.66 -10.55
C ARG A 185 7.77 1.15 -9.45
N GLY A 186 7.71 0.42 -8.34
CA GLY A 186 6.91 0.82 -7.20
C GLY A 186 7.10 -0.08 -6.00
N ASN A 187 6.49 0.31 -4.89
CA ASN A 187 6.44 -0.51 -3.69
C ASN A 187 5.17 -0.21 -2.89
N LEU A 188 4.77 -1.16 -2.09
CA LEU A 188 3.65 -1.05 -1.16
C LEU A 188 4.17 -1.16 0.26
N TYR A 189 3.61 -0.36 1.16
CA TYR A 189 4.08 -0.25 2.53
C TYR A 189 2.91 -0.23 3.51
N ARG A 190 3.20 -0.60 4.75
CA ARG A 190 2.37 -0.35 5.91
C ARG A 190 3.22 0.14 7.07
N ILE A 191 2.74 1.17 7.74
CA ILE A 191 3.18 1.56 9.07
C ILE A 191 2.07 1.15 10.03
N ASP A 192 2.44 0.38 11.04
CA ASP A 192 1.58 -0.02 12.14
C ASP A 192 2.23 0.43 13.45
N ARG A 193 1.53 1.25 14.19
CA ARG A 193 2.03 1.83 15.45
C ARG A 193 1.11 1.50 16.62
N PRO A 194 1.63 1.27 17.80
CA PRO A 194 0.81 1.14 19.00
C PRO A 194 0.06 2.45 19.28
N ALA A 195 -1.22 2.37 19.63
CA ALA A 195 -1.97 3.55 20.05
C ALA A 195 -1.34 4.18 21.29
N PRO A 196 -1.21 5.53 21.35
CA PRO A 196 -0.50 6.23 22.44
C PRO A 196 -1.03 5.92 23.84
N ASP A 197 -2.34 5.67 23.97
CA ASP A 197 -3.02 5.43 25.25
C ASP A 197 -3.29 3.94 25.53
N MET A 198 -2.69 3.04 24.75
CA MET A 198 -2.94 1.61 24.92
C MET A 198 -2.27 1.10 26.20
N PRO A 199 -3.02 0.48 27.15
CA PRO A 199 -2.43 -0.16 28.30
C PRO A 199 -1.49 -1.28 27.84
N GLN A 200 -0.24 -1.27 28.33
CA GLN A 200 0.76 -2.33 28.04
C GLN A 200 0.21 -3.74 28.25
N SER A 201 -0.71 -3.93 29.20
CA SER A 201 -1.36 -5.21 29.49
C SER A 201 -2.36 -5.67 28.41
N ALA A 202 -3.03 -4.74 27.72
CA ALA A 202 -3.97 -5.08 26.65
C ALA A 202 -3.21 -5.47 25.38
N PHE A 203 -2.15 -4.75 25.06
CA PHE A 203 -1.28 -5.03 23.94
C PHE A 203 -0.48 -6.33 24.15
N ALA A 204 0.08 -6.54 25.35
CA ALA A 204 0.78 -7.78 25.69
C ALA A 204 -0.12 -9.01 25.59
N LYS A 205 -1.43 -8.87 25.85
CA LYS A 205 -2.41 -9.95 25.71
C LYS A 205 -2.75 -10.24 24.23
N ALA A 206 -2.83 -9.20 23.41
CA ALA A 206 -3.03 -9.34 21.95
C ALA A 206 -1.78 -9.92 21.26
N MET A 207 -0.60 -9.72 21.86
CA MET A 207 0.71 -10.11 21.34
C MET A 207 1.38 -11.24 22.14
N ALA A 208 0.65 -11.96 22.98
CA ALA A 208 1.20 -12.97 23.91
C ALA A 208 2.02 -14.09 23.24
N ASP A 209 1.91 -14.24 21.94
CA ASP A 209 2.68 -15.22 21.15
C ASP A 209 3.91 -14.63 20.44
N THR A 210 4.21 -13.34 20.59
CA THR A 210 5.33 -12.70 19.90
C THR A 210 6.33 -12.06 20.85
N LYS A 211 7.62 -12.32 20.61
CA LYS A 211 8.75 -11.82 21.41
C LYS A 211 9.04 -10.32 21.25
N SER A 212 8.35 -9.62 20.34
CA SER A 212 8.54 -8.20 20.09
C SER A 212 7.49 -7.41 20.87
N GLY A 213 7.93 -6.67 21.87
CA GLY A 213 7.08 -5.71 22.58
C GLY A 213 6.56 -4.59 21.65
N LEU A 214 5.79 -3.71 22.23
CA LEU A 214 5.24 -2.46 21.68
C LEU A 214 6.26 -1.68 20.80
N GLN A 215 6.41 -2.07 19.55
CA GLN A 215 7.28 -1.38 18.60
C GLN A 215 6.51 -1.07 17.33
N ASP A 216 6.83 0.07 16.73
CA ASP A 216 6.39 0.40 15.39
C ASP A 216 6.80 -0.72 14.44
N GLU A 217 5.89 -1.16 13.60
CA GLU A 217 6.17 -2.11 12.54
C GLU A 217 6.12 -1.40 11.18
N PHE A 218 7.23 -1.46 10.48
CA PHE A 218 7.39 -0.94 9.13
C PHE A 218 7.55 -2.12 8.19
N SER A 219 6.53 -2.39 7.40
CA SER A 219 6.51 -3.53 6.49
C SER A 219 6.27 -3.12 5.04
N CYS A 220 6.66 -3.97 4.11
CA CYS A 220 6.58 -3.68 2.68
C CYS A 220 6.53 -4.94 1.82
N TRP A 221 6.10 -4.77 0.58
CA TRP A 221 6.16 -5.81 -0.44
C TRP A 221 7.59 -6.13 -0.88
N SER A 222 8.40 -5.11 -1.14
CA SER A 222 9.81 -5.22 -1.52
C SER A 222 10.68 -4.59 -0.43
N PRO A 223 11.52 -5.36 0.28
CA PRO A 223 12.28 -4.85 1.40
C PRO A 223 13.28 -3.77 0.98
N THR A 224 13.37 -2.73 1.79
CA THR A 224 14.30 -1.61 1.57
C THR A 224 15.70 -1.91 2.11
N PHE A 225 15.85 -2.94 2.94
CA PHE A 225 17.10 -3.34 3.61
C PHE A 225 17.71 -2.20 4.44
N THR A 226 16.86 -1.41 5.09
CA THR A 226 17.28 -0.27 5.92
C THR A 226 16.94 -0.48 7.39
N ASN A 227 17.88 -0.09 8.26
CA ASN A 227 17.68 -0.03 9.70
C ASN A 227 18.40 1.24 10.23
N PRO A 228 17.68 2.24 10.78
CA PRO A 228 16.22 2.28 10.95
C PRO A 228 15.46 2.21 9.61
N ALA A 229 14.20 1.78 9.67
CA ALA A 229 13.35 1.63 8.50
C ALA A 229 13.20 2.96 7.72
N ALA A 230 13.37 2.88 6.40
CA ALA A 230 13.20 4.00 5.49
C ALA A 230 12.54 3.50 4.20
N PHE A 231 11.34 4.00 3.90
CA PHE A 231 10.59 3.60 2.71
C PHE A 231 11.07 4.30 1.43
N HIS A 232 11.62 5.49 1.55
CA HIS A 232 12.12 6.28 0.43
C HIS A 232 13.42 5.72 -0.18
N CYS A 233 13.35 4.48 -0.65
CA CYS A 233 14.48 3.75 -1.25
C CYS A 233 14.13 3.23 -2.65
N PRO A 234 14.04 4.11 -3.69
CA PRO A 234 13.54 3.73 -5.02
C PRO A 234 14.36 2.63 -5.69
N ARG A 235 15.64 2.47 -5.35
CA ARG A 235 16.48 1.37 -5.83
C ARG A 235 15.94 -0.02 -5.46
N HIS A 236 15.13 -0.11 -4.40
CA HIS A 236 14.51 -1.33 -3.90
C HIS A 236 13.05 -1.48 -4.30
N PHE A 237 12.51 -0.59 -5.14
CA PHE A 237 11.18 -0.79 -5.69
C PHE A 237 11.13 -2.07 -6.53
N GLY A 238 10.03 -2.80 -6.39
CA GLY A 238 9.70 -3.92 -7.26
C GLY A 238 9.28 -3.46 -8.65
N GLU A 239 8.90 -4.40 -9.47
CA GLU A 239 8.41 -4.18 -10.83
C GLU A 239 6.92 -4.49 -10.92
N ILE A 240 6.16 -3.62 -11.60
CA ILE A 240 4.72 -3.75 -11.82
C ILE A 240 4.52 -3.80 -13.34
N GLU A 241 4.26 -5.01 -13.87
CA GLU A 241 3.97 -5.24 -15.27
C GLU A 241 2.46 -5.13 -15.52
N PHE A 242 2.05 -4.28 -16.45
CA PHE A 242 0.64 -4.13 -16.83
C PHE A 242 0.25 -5.18 -17.86
N VAL A 243 -0.79 -5.97 -17.56
CA VAL A 243 -1.22 -7.08 -18.41
C VAL A 243 -2.72 -7.02 -18.70
N GLN A 244 -3.11 -7.52 -19.86
CA GLN A 244 -4.52 -7.77 -20.16
C GLN A 244 -4.99 -9.06 -19.47
N PRO A 245 -6.28 -9.20 -19.16
CA PRO A 245 -6.83 -10.48 -18.70
C PRO A 245 -6.44 -11.61 -19.66
N SER A 246 -6.00 -12.72 -19.13
CA SER A 246 -5.81 -13.91 -19.95
C SER A 246 -7.17 -14.31 -20.54
N ILE A 247 -7.30 -14.25 -21.83
CA ILE A 247 -8.43 -14.85 -22.53
C ILE A 247 -8.23 -16.35 -22.41
N LEU A 248 -8.63 -16.92 -21.28
CA LEU A 248 -8.88 -18.37 -21.23
C LEU A 248 -9.98 -18.62 -22.24
N ALA A 249 -9.58 -19.21 -23.37
CA ALA A 249 -10.47 -19.61 -24.42
C ALA A 249 -11.67 -20.35 -23.82
N CYS A 250 -12.84 -19.75 -23.88
CA CYS A 250 -14.09 -20.49 -23.85
C CYS A 250 -14.15 -21.37 -25.11
N VAL A 251 -13.30 -22.40 -25.16
CA VAL A 251 -13.36 -23.49 -26.13
C VAL A 251 -13.81 -24.70 -25.36
N GLY A 252 -15.09 -24.94 -25.35
CA GLY A 252 -15.58 -26.18 -24.78
C GLY A 252 -17.09 -26.23 -24.65
N GLY A 253 -17.76 -26.67 -25.68
CA GLY A 253 -19.12 -27.13 -25.50
C GLY A 253 -20.03 -26.91 -26.68
N ARG A 254 -19.83 -27.67 -27.74
CA ARG A 254 -20.94 -28.10 -28.62
C ARG A 254 -21.36 -29.48 -28.20
#